data_05eddfe1495f79f700a0de83d1eca049
#
_entry.id   05eddfe1495f79f700a0de83d1eca049
#
_cell.length_a   1.000
_cell.length_b   1.000
_cell.length_c   1.000
_cell.angle_alpha   90.00
_cell.angle_beta   90.00
_cell.angle_gamma   90.00
#
_symmetry.space_group_name_H-M   'P 1'
#
loop_
_entity.id
_entity.type
_entity.pdbx_description
1 polymer ?
#
loop_
_entity_poly.entity_id
_entity_poly.type
_entity_poly.pdbx_seq_one_letter_code
_entity_poly.pdbx_strand_id
1 'polypeptide(L)'
;FAFGRSQSGRFLRHLIYLGINIDEKQRIALDGIIAHVAGAMRGEFNLRFGQPSKDMCFIMPEMFPFTDKNQVDPVTQKSGSLLSALRKNDVIPKIMFVNTSSEYWRGDAALIHTNLENKMDADEDENIRRYHFAGTQHGSGNFPPMDKIVNKDGDTFRGQIPFNAVDYNPLLRALLIKLDKWVSYTDTPPKSCHPSLNKGTAVDSNSLRSKFSNLPHVNFPPILTQAMRLNYGPEIEQAIVDILPPMALDKYHAFVSDIDQDLNEIAGITLPAVTLPLAT
;
A
#
# COMPACT_ATOMS: atom_id res chain seq x y z
N PHE A 1 16.41 -10.95 6.21
CA PHE A 1 15.00 -10.71 5.86
C PHE A 1 14.36 -9.68 6.79
N ALA A 2 13.44 -8.87 6.26
CA ALA A 2 12.63 -7.96 7.04
C ALA A 2 11.14 -8.10 6.68
N PHE A 3 10.29 -8.07 7.69
CA PHE A 3 8.84 -8.02 7.57
C PHE A 3 8.33 -6.82 8.36
N GLY A 4 7.60 -5.93 7.71
CA GLY A 4 6.99 -4.78 8.33
C GLY A 4 5.51 -4.69 8.01
N ARG A 5 4.67 -4.47 9.03
CA ARG A 5 3.23 -4.29 8.88
C ARG A 5 2.83 -2.85 9.25
N SER A 6 1.95 -2.25 8.44
CA SER A 6 1.41 -0.91 8.70
C SER A 6 2.54 0.12 8.85
N GLN A 7 2.69 0.78 9.99
CA GLN A 7 3.78 1.73 10.24
C GLN A 7 5.16 1.12 9.99
N SER A 8 5.41 -0.13 10.44
CA SER A 8 6.66 -0.82 10.15
C SER A 8 6.85 -1.12 8.66
N GLY A 9 5.77 -1.37 7.91
CA GLY A 9 5.81 -1.48 6.45
C GLY A 9 6.18 -0.14 5.79
N ARG A 10 5.64 0.97 6.29
CA ARG A 10 6.02 2.33 5.84
C ARG A 10 7.49 2.64 6.15
N PHE A 11 7.97 2.22 7.33
CA PHE A 11 9.38 2.32 7.68
C PHE A 11 10.26 1.56 6.68
N LEU A 12 9.90 0.33 6.32
CA LEU A 12 10.65 -0.44 5.32
C LEU A 12 10.65 0.25 3.95
N ARG A 13 9.52 0.82 3.51
CA ARG A 13 9.48 1.61 2.27
C ARG A 13 10.40 2.84 2.34
N HIS A 14 10.47 3.49 3.51
CA HIS A 14 11.36 4.63 3.71
C HIS A 14 12.84 4.20 3.71
N LEU A 15 13.16 3.07 4.35
CA LEU A 15 14.51 2.48 4.34
C LEU A 15 14.97 2.15 2.91
N ILE A 16 14.08 1.55 2.11
CA ILE A 16 14.32 1.26 0.68
C ILE A 16 14.61 2.57 -0.08
N TYR A 17 13.80 3.59 0.11
CA TYR A 17 13.98 4.90 -0.54
C TYR A 17 15.31 5.56 -0.20
N LEU A 18 15.74 5.49 1.05
CA LEU A 18 17.03 6.03 1.51
C LEU A 18 18.22 5.20 1.01
N GLY A 19 18.01 4.03 0.43
CA GLY A 19 19.07 3.15 -0.03
C GLY A 19 19.86 2.47 1.08
N ILE A 20 19.29 2.37 2.27
CA ILE A 20 19.95 1.80 3.45
C ILE A 20 19.85 0.28 3.38
N ASN A 21 20.77 -0.36 2.64
CA ASN A 21 20.87 -1.82 2.55
C ASN A 21 22.32 -2.33 2.56
N ILE A 22 23.25 -1.50 2.95
CA ILE A 22 24.66 -1.88 3.16
C ILE A 22 25.15 -1.37 4.51
N ASP A 23 26.02 -2.13 5.14
CA ASP A 23 26.71 -1.72 6.37
C ASP A 23 28.05 -1.00 6.06
N GLU A 24 28.75 -0.59 7.11
CA GLU A 24 30.03 0.11 7.01
C GLU A 24 31.13 -0.72 6.33
N LYS A 25 30.94 -2.04 6.22
CA LYS A 25 31.85 -2.99 5.56
C LYS A 25 31.38 -3.38 4.16
N GLN A 26 30.42 -2.64 3.60
CA GLN A 26 29.82 -2.90 2.30
C GLN A 26 29.12 -4.26 2.18
N ARG A 27 28.61 -4.82 3.31
CA ARG A 27 27.83 -6.05 3.30
C ARG A 27 26.36 -5.73 3.16
N ILE A 28 25.63 -6.51 2.36
CA ILE A 28 24.19 -6.40 2.22
C ILE A 28 23.52 -6.75 3.56
N ALA A 29 22.65 -5.88 4.02
CA ALA A 29 21.94 -6.04 5.29
C ALA A 29 20.68 -6.91 5.15
N LEU A 30 19.94 -6.74 4.04
CA LEU A 30 18.67 -7.40 3.79
C LEU A 30 18.62 -7.95 2.37
N ASP A 31 18.42 -9.25 2.23
CA ASP A 31 18.25 -9.93 0.94
C ASP A 31 16.78 -9.99 0.50
N GLY A 32 15.85 -9.93 1.46
CA GLY A 32 14.42 -10.02 1.20
C GLY A 32 13.58 -9.16 2.14
N ILE A 33 12.56 -8.51 1.61
CA ILE A 33 11.67 -7.59 2.35
C ILE A 33 10.21 -7.87 2.00
N ILE A 34 9.34 -7.91 3.01
CA ILE A 34 7.88 -7.78 2.84
C ILE A 34 7.41 -6.52 3.55
N ALA A 35 6.89 -5.56 2.78
CA ALA A 35 6.17 -4.40 3.31
C ALA A 35 4.68 -4.64 3.16
N HIS A 36 4.01 -4.96 4.28
CA HIS A 36 2.60 -5.32 4.34
C HIS A 36 1.75 -4.15 4.82
N VAL A 37 0.64 -3.89 4.13
CA VAL A 37 -0.38 -2.85 4.37
C VAL A 37 0.21 -1.46 4.62
N ALA A 38 1.28 -1.16 3.92
CA ALA A 38 1.88 0.17 3.93
C ALA A 38 1.20 1.12 2.92
N GLY A 39 0.51 0.56 1.92
CA GLY A 39 0.05 1.32 0.76
C GLY A 39 1.23 1.93 0.00
N ALA A 40 1.11 3.18 -0.41
CA ALA A 40 2.20 3.94 -1.01
C ALA A 40 2.99 4.78 -0.01
N MET A 41 2.56 4.81 1.24
CA MET A 41 3.16 5.68 2.25
C MET A 41 4.59 5.27 2.58
N ARG A 42 5.38 6.26 2.88
CA ARG A 42 6.62 6.12 3.60
C ARG A 42 6.41 6.62 5.04
N GLY A 43 6.99 7.51 5.58
CA GLY A 43 6.80 8.12 6.90
C GLY A 43 7.90 9.13 7.12
N GLU A 44 7.76 9.89 8.14
CA GLU A 44 8.72 10.93 8.52
C GLU A 44 9.92 10.34 9.30
N PHE A 45 10.24 9.05 9.04
CA PHE A 45 11.36 8.36 9.68
C PHE A 45 12.68 8.96 9.21
N ASN A 46 13.57 9.22 10.17
CA ASN A 46 14.87 9.84 9.94
C ASN A 46 14.81 11.26 9.34
N LEU A 47 13.68 11.92 9.47
CA LEU A 47 13.57 13.35 9.16
C LEU A 47 13.76 14.17 10.44
N ARG A 48 14.62 15.17 10.39
CA ARG A 48 14.83 16.09 11.50
C ARG A 48 13.53 16.88 11.74
N PHE A 49 13.07 16.91 12.99
CA PHE A 49 11.79 17.47 13.43
C PHE A 49 10.54 16.70 12.98
N GLY A 50 10.68 15.61 12.26
CA GLY A 50 9.56 14.72 11.94
C GLY A 50 8.98 14.04 13.18
N GLN A 51 7.72 13.64 13.11
CA GLN A 51 7.00 12.96 14.20
C GLN A 51 6.36 11.65 13.73
N PRO A 52 7.17 10.64 13.34
CA PRO A 52 6.67 9.43 12.68
C PRO A 52 5.71 8.59 13.52
N SER A 53 5.72 8.77 14.85
CA SER A 53 4.82 8.07 15.77
C SER A 53 3.48 8.78 15.99
N LYS A 54 3.32 9.98 15.45
CA LYS A 54 2.10 10.78 15.57
C LYS A 54 1.47 10.98 14.19
N ASP A 55 1.07 9.87 13.58
CA ASP A 55 0.32 9.94 12.34
C ASP A 55 -0.94 10.78 12.55
N MET A 56 -1.09 11.80 11.73
CA MET A 56 -2.31 12.60 11.74
C MET A 56 -3.38 11.87 10.96
N CYS A 57 -4.56 11.71 11.56
CA CYS A 57 -5.68 10.99 10.95
C CYS A 57 -6.11 11.52 9.58
N PHE A 58 -5.76 12.74 9.25
CA PHE A 58 -6.23 13.45 8.05
C PHE A 58 -5.15 13.69 6.99
N ILE A 59 -3.88 13.59 7.38
CA ILE A 59 -2.73 13.83 6.52
C ILE A 59 -1.81 12.65 6.66
N MET A 60 -1.91 11.73 5.72
CA MET A 60 -1.09 10.53 5.71
C MET A 60 0.20 10.82 4.95
N PRO A 61 1.35 10.24 5.35
CA PRO A 61 2.65 10.58 4.78
C PRO A 61 2.87 9.94 3.40
N GLU A 62 2.08 10.36 2.42
CA GLU A 62 2.27 10.03 1.01
C GLU A 62 3.41 10.88 0.43
N MET A 63 4.60 10.33 0.49
CA MET A 63 5.81 11.01 0.02
C MET A 63 6.25 10.44 -1.33
N PHE A 64 6.17 11.26 -2.38
CA PHE A 64 6.75 10.92 -3.69
C PHE A 64 8.26 10.57 -3.56
N PRO A 65 8.82 9.63 -4.32
CA PRO A 65 8.22 8.76 -5.34
C PRO A 65 7.55 7.51 -4.76
N PHE A 66 6.63 6.89 -5.55
CA PHE A 66 5.85 5.73 -5.11
C PHE A 66 6.27 4.43 -5.76
N THR A 67 6.63 4.47 -7.04
CA THR A 67 6.95 3.30 -7.88
C THR A 67 8.42 2.91 -7.81
N ASP A 68 8.72 1.68 -8.15
CA ASP A 68 10.07 1.12 -8.20
C ASP A 68 10.85 1.52 -9.47
N LYS A 69 10.18 1.89 -10.54
CA LYS A 69 10.76 2.54 -11.72
C LYS A 69 10.58 4.07 -11.64
N ASN A 70 11.38 4.79 -12.41
CA ASN A 70 11.30 6.25 -12.44
C ASN A 70 9.95 6.72 -12.95
N GLN A 71 9.38 7.70 -12.29
CA GLN A 71 8.16 8.40 -12.69
C GLN A 71 8.33 9.91 -12.48
N VAL A 72 7.50 10.69 -13.16
CA VAL A 72 7.40 12.13 -12.98
C VAL A 72 6.06 12.46 -12.34
N ASP A 73 6.06 13.32 -11.33
CA ASP A 73 4.82 13.92 -10.85
C ASP A 73 4.48 15.11 -11.73
N PRO A 74 3.38 15.05 -12.49
CA PRO A 74 3.05 16.11 -13.47
C PRO A 74 2.71 17.47 -12.84
N VAL A 75 2.40 17.49 -11.54
CA VAL A 75 2.09 18.73 -10.81
C VAL A 75 3.36 19.40 -10.27
N THR A 76 4.18 18.62 -9.57
CA THR A 76 5.40 19.16 -8.94
C THR A 76 6.63 19.11 -9.85
N GLN A 77 6.54 18.44 -11.00
CA GLN A 77 7.65 18.17 -11.94
C GLN A 77 8.83 17.41 -11.28
N LYS A 78 8.64 16.88 -10.08
CA LYS A 78 9.63 16.01 -9.44
C LYS A 78 9.71 14.68 -10.14
N SER A 79 10.94 14.16 -10.30
CA SER A 79 11.23 12.87 -10.91
C SER A 79 11.94 11.97 -9.91
N GLY A 80 11.61 10.68 -9.88
CA GLY A 80 12.27 9.75 -9.00
C GLY A 80 11.68 8.34 -9.01
N SER A 81 12.36 7.44 -8.33
CA SER A 81 11.85 6.09 -8.03
C SER A 81 12.21 5.68 -6.61
N LEU A 82 11.41 4.75 -6.06
CA LEU A 82 11.64 4.21 -4.73
C LEU A 82 13.00 3.49 -4.63
N LEU A 83 13.49 2.93 -5.74
CA LEU A 83 14.72 2.14 -5.79
C LEU A 83 15.95 2.91 -6.25
N SER A 84 15.86 4.22 -6.52
CA SER A 84 16.96 4.98 -7.11
C SER A 84 18.27 4.87 -6.34
N ALA A 85 18.22 5.00 -5.02
CA ALA A 85 19.39 4.93 -4.17
C ALA A 85 19.97 3.50 -4.05
N LEU A 86 19.12 2.48 -3.94
CA LEU A 86 19.55 1.07 -3.92
C LEU A 86 20.17 0.65 -5.26
N ARG A 87 19.58 1.10 -6.36
CA ARG A 87 20.07 0.81 -7.73
C ARG A 87 21.46 1.39 -7.97
N LYS A 88 21.70 2.61 -7.49
CA LYS A 88 23.01 3.27 -7.60
C LYS A 88 24.15 2.46 -6.98
N ASN A 89 23.84 1.71 -5.92
CA ASN A 89 24.80 0.91 -5.17
C ASN A 89 24.74 -0.59 -5.52
N ASP A 90 23.84 -1.00 -6.44
CA ASP A 90 23.60 -2.39 -6.85
C ASP A 90 23.23 -3.33 -5.67
N VAL A 91 22.39 -2.84 -4.77
CA VAL A 91 22.03 -3.56 -3.52
C VAL A 91 20.51 -3.71 -3.36
N ILE A 92 19.79 -3.94 -4.47
CA ILE A 92 18.33 -4.10 -4.45
C ILE A 92 17.98 -5.49 -3.93
N PRO A 93 17.29 -5.59 -2.77
CA PRO A 93 16.80 -6.88 -2.26
C PRO A 93 15.59 -7.38 -3.06
N LYS A 94 15.16 -8.62 -2.82
CA LYS A 94 13.85 -9.10 -3.29
C LYS A 94 12.75 -8.48 -2.41
N ILE A 95 11.78 -7.81 -3.02
CA ILE A 95 10.78 -7.04 -2.28
C ILE A 95 9.38 -7.48 -2.68
N MET A 96 8.53 -7.72 -1.68
CA MET A 96 7.09 -7.91 -1.86
C MET A 96 6.32 -6.78 -1.18
N PHE A 97 5.55 -6.02 -1.96
CA PHE A 97 4.56 -5.07 -1.44
C PHE A 97 3.22 -5.78 -1.40
N VAL A 98 2.60 -5.81 -0.22
CA VAL A 98 1.35 -6.55 0.01
C VAL A 98 0.34 -5.59 0.63
N ASN A 99 -0.77 -5.36 -0.06
CA ASN A 99 -1.83 -4.48 0.39
C ASN A 99 -3.18 -5.21 0.40
N THR A 100 -4.13 -4.66 1.12
CA THR A 100 -5.52 -5.12 1.21
C THR A 100 -6.47 -4.10 0.57
N SER A 101 -7.75 -4.38 0.53
CA SER A 101 -8.76 -3.44 0.04
C SER A 101 -8.74 -2.11 0.82
N SER A 102 -8.38 -2.14 2.11
CA SER A 102 -8.32 -0.93 2.93
C SER A 102 -7.33 0.11 2.39
N GLU A 103 -6.15 -0.29 1.93
CA GLU A 103 -5.14 0.64 1.40
C GLU A 103 -5.55 1.20 0.03
N TYR A 104 -6.28 0.42 -0.77
CA TYR A 104 -6.87 0.90 -2.02
C TYR A 104 -7.99 1.91 -1.75
N TRP A 105 -8.92 1.60 -0.85
CA TRP A 105 -10.03 2.50 -0.49
C TRP A 105 -9.57 3.71 0.33
N ARG A 106 -8.42 3.63 1.00
CA ARG A 106 -7.75 4.77 1.61
C ARG A 106 -7.17 5.73 0.56
N GLY A 107 -7.02 5.25 -0.69
CA GLY A 107 -6.67 6.07 -1.84
C GLY A 107 -5.18 6.12 -2.19
N ASP A 108 -4.33 5.29 -1.57
CA ASP A 108 -2.89 5.34 -1.79
C ASP A 108 -2.27 4.07 -2.39
N ALA A 109 -2.83 2.87 -2.16
CA ALA A 109 -2.18 1.65 -2.59
C ALA A 109 -1.94 1.58 -4.11
N ALA A 110 -2.84 2.10 -4.93
CA ALA A 110 -2.67 2.10 -6.38
C ALA A 110 -1.45 2.89 -6.85
N LEU A 111 -1.01 3.89 -6.10
CA LEU A 111 0.15 4.73 -6.46
C LEU A 111 1.45 3.94 -6.61
N ILE A 112 1.57 2.76 -5.97
CA ILE A 112 2.78 1.93 -6.09
C ILE A 112 2.91 1.24 -7.44
N HIS A 113 1.83 1.18 -8.22
CA HIS A 113 1.79 0.47 -9.50
C HIS A 113 1.08 1.23 -10.62
N THR A 114 0.76 2.49 -10.41
CA THR A 114 0.19 3.36 -11.45
C THR A 114 1.12 4.52 -11.77
N ASN A 115 1.18 4.87 -13.04
CA ASN A 115 1.94 6.02 -13.50
C ASN A 115 1.10 7.30 -13.29
N LEU A 116 1.68 8.32 -12.66
CA LEU A 116 1.00 9.57 -12.35
C LEU A 116 0.72 10.42 -13.59
N GLU A 117 1.51 10.26 -14.65
CA GLU A 117 1.50 11.11 -15.82
C GLU A 117 0.43 10.70 -16.85
N ASN A 118 0.32 9.40 -17.13
CA ASN A 118 -0.48 8.89 -18.24
C ASN A 118 -1.64 7.97 -17.82
N LYS A 119 -1.84 7.77 -16.50
CA LYS A 119 -2.89 6.89 -15.96
C LYS A 119 -2.84 5.45 -16.54
N MET A 120 -1.66 4.92 -16.69
CA MET A 120 -1.39 3.54 -17.07
C MET A 120 -0.75 2.79 -15.90
N ASP A 121 -0.63 1.48 -16.00
CA ASP A 121 0.17 0.72 -15.06
C ASP A 121 1.64 1.14 -15.16
N ALA A 122 2.29 1.26 -14.02
CA ALA A 122 3.73 1.49 -13.95
C ALA A 122 4.49 0.17 -14.15
N ASP A 123 5.61 0.24 -14.84
CA ASP A 123 6.52 -0.89 -14.99
C ASP A 123 6.94 -1.44 -13.62
N GLU A 124 7.23 -2.74 -13.58
CA GLU A 124 7.72 -3.44 -12.40
C GLU A 124 9.19 -3.80 -12.54
N ASP A 125 9.95 -3.64 -11.47
CA ASP A 125 11.32 -4.13 -11.39
C ASP A 125 11.33 -5.65 -11.19
N GLU A 126 12.30 -6.36 -11.76
CA GLU A 126 12.43 -7.82 -11.64
C GLU A 126 12.57 -8.31 -10.19
N ASN A 127 13.08 -7.45 -9.30
CA ASN A 127 13.23 -7.72 -7.87
C ASN A 127 11.98 -7.41 -7.05
N ILE A 128 10.89 -6.98 -7.70
CA ILE A 128 9.66 -6.56 -7.02
C ILE A 128 8.53 -7.53 -7.33
N ARG A 129 7.62 -7.71 -6.35
CA ARG A 129 6.28 -8.27 -6.53
C ARG A 129 5.29 -7.43 -5.74
N ARG A 130 4.12 -7.23 -6.35
CA ARG A 130 3.02 -6.44 -5.79
C ARG A 130 1.78 -7.32 -5.70
N TYR A 131 1.27 -7.52 -4.48
CA TYR A 131 0.10 -8.35 -4.25
C TYR A 131 -0.99 -7.56 -3.56
N HIS A 132 -2.21 -7.73 -4.05
CA HIS A 132 -3.43 -7.24 -3.44
C HIS A 132 -4.22 -8.42 -2.89
N PHE A 133 -4.52 -8.42 -1.60
CA PHE A 133 -5.44 -9.39 -0.99
C PHE A 133 -6.85 -8.83 -1.09
N ALA A 134 -7.56 -9.27 -2.13
CA ALA A 134 -8.88 -8.77 -2.48
C ALA A 134 -9.94 -9.18 -1.45
N GLY A 135 -10.89 -8.29 -1.17
CA GLY A 135 -11.96 -8.54 -0.22
C GLY A 135 -11.51 -8.62 1.24
N THR A 136 -10.37 -8.01 1.60
CA THR A 136 -9.82 -8.04 2.95
C THR A 136 -9.61 -6.64 3.52
N GLN A 137 -9.53 -6.52 4.84
CA GLN A 137 -9.27 -5.27 5.55
C GLN A 137 -7.81 -5.16 6.03
N HIS A 138 -7.42 -3.97 6.52
CA HIS A 138 -6.08 -3.66 7.03
C HIS A 138 -5.53 -4.68 8.02
N GLY A 139 -6.37 -5.13 8.93
CA GLY A 139 -6.07 -6.22 9.85
C GLY A 139 -6.70 -7.52 9.38
N SER A 140 -6.08 -8.66 9.75
CA SER A 140 -6.72 -9.96 9.57
C SER A 140 -8.08 -9.97 10.26
N GLY A 141 -9.10 -10.47 9.58
CA GLY A 141 -10.44 -10.58 10.13
C GLY A 141 -10.56 -11.61 11.23
N ASN A 142 -11.60 -11.47 12.03
CA ASN A 142 -11.96 -12.42 13.09
C ASN A 142 -13.41 -12.88 12.91
N PHE A 143 -13.65 -14.14 13.18
CA PHE A 143 -14.99 -14.71 13.18
C PHE A 143 -15.44 -15.00 14.62
N PRO A 144 -16.70 -14.77 15.00
CA PRO A 144 -17.78 -14.17 14.20
C PRO A 144 -17.55 -12.66 13.92
N PRO A 145 -18.09 -12.13 12.81
CA PRO A 145 -17.97 -10.73 12.49
C PRO A 145 -18.67 -9.87 13.54
N MET A 146 -18.05 -8.76 13.93
CA MET A 146 -18.55 -7.82 14.93
C MET A 146 -18.57 -6.41 14.36
N ASP A 147 -19.54 -5.59 14.77
CA ASP A 147 -19.64 -4.17 14.40
C ASP A 147 -18.79 -3.25 15.29
N LYS A 148 -18.18 -3.82 16.34
CA LYS A 148 -17.43 -3.08 17.36
C LYS A 148 -16.10 -3.76 17.66
N ILE A 149 -15.02 -2.97 17.65
CA ILE A 149 -13.68 -3.38 18.09
C ILE A 149 -13.21 -2.41 19.17
N VAL A 150 -12.68 -2.93 20.26
CA VAL A 150 -11.98 -2.13 21.29
C VAL A 150 -10.49 -2.43 21.13
N ASN A 151 -9.68 -1.40 20.92
CA ASN A 151 -8.23 -1.52 20.84
C ASN A 151 -7.59 -1.69 22.23
N LYS A 152 -6.28 -1.90 22.26
CA LYS A 152 -5.53 -2.08 23.51
C LYS A 152 -5.53 -0.83 24.41
N ASP A 153 -5.72 0.34 23.84
CA ASP A 153 -5.74 1.63 24.53
C ASP A 153 -7.14 1.98 25.05
N GLY A 154 -8.13 1.11 24.80
CA GLY A 154 -9.51 1.27 25.22
C GLY A 154 -10.39 2.05 24.24
N ASP A 155 -9.85 2.52 23.11
CA ASP A 155 -10.64 3.20 22.09
C ASP A 155 -11.59 2.22 21.42
N THR A 156 -12.79 2.70 21.16
CA THR A 156 -13.83 1.93 20.51
C THR A 156 -14.02 2.38 19.07
N PHE A 157 -13.83 1.44 18.15
CA PHE A 157 -14.17 1.62 16.74
C PHE A 157 -15.49 0.90 16.46
N ARG A 158 -16.43 1.58 15.85
CA ARG A 158 -17.72 1.02 15.46
C ARG A 158 -17.94 1.21 13.96
N GLY A 159 -18.22 0.11 13.26
CA GLY A 159 -18.58 0.12 11.85
C GLY A 159 -20.09 0.37 11.65
N GLN A 160 -20.47 0.83 10.48
CA GLN A 160 -21.89 0.87 10.05
C GLN A 160 -22.43 -0.55 9.76
N ILE A 161 -21.53 -1.45 9.39
CA ILE A 161 -21.78 -2.88 9.18
C ILE A 161 -20.69 -3.66 9.94
N PRO A 162 -20.86 -4.96 10.17
CA PRO A 162 -19.82 -5.78 10.78
C PRO A 162 -18.49 -5.68 10.05
N PHE A 163 -17.40 -5.67 10.81
CA PHE A 163 -16.04 -5.70 10.24
C PHE A 163 -15.79 -7.00 9.47
N ASN A 164 -14.97 -6.91 8.44
CA ASN A 164 -14.62 -8.06 7.61
C ASN A 164 -13.99 -9.17 8.44
N ALA A 165 -14.50 -10.40 8.28
CA ALA A 165 -14.07 -11.58 9.03
C ALA A 165 -12.99 -12.42 8.32
N VAL A 166 -12.55 -12.01 7.11
CA VAL A 166 -11.63 -12.81 6.30
C VAL A 166 -10.23 -12.81 6.91
N ASP A 167 -9.74 -13.98 7.27
CA ASP A 167 -8.36 -14.18 7.73
C ASP A 167 -7.42 -14.47 6.55
N TYR A 168 -6.58 -13.49 6.20
CA TYR A 168 -5.59 -13.61 5.14
C TYR A 168 -4.20 -14.08 5.62
N ASN A 169 -4.02 -14.41 6.89
CA ASN A 169 -2.72 -14.88 7.40
C ASN A 169 -2.16 -16.10 6.66
N PRO A 170 -2.96 -17.05 6.14
CA PRO A 170 -2.45 -18.12 5.29
C PRO A 170 -1.70 -17.61 4.05
N LEU A 171 -2.17 -16.54 3.42
CA LEU A 171 -1.50 -15.93 2.26
C LEU A 171 -0.16 -15.30 2.66
N LEU A 172 -0.10 -14.61 3.80
CA LEU A 172 1.16 -14.04 4.31
C LEU A 172 2.20 -15.12 4.59
N ARG A 173 1.80 -16.26 5.21
CA ARG A 173 2.71 -17.40 5.44
C ARG A 173 3.22 -17.97 4.12
N ALA A 174 2.36 -18.08 3.11
CA ALA A 174 2.76 -18.54 1.78
C ALA A 174 3.76 -17.59 1.12
N LEU A 175 3.54 -16.26 1.23
CA LEU A 175 4.45 -15.27 0.68
C LEU A 175 5.80 -15.27 1.40
N LEU A 176 5.85 -15.52 2.70
CA LEU A 176 7.09 -15.63 3.45
C LEU A 176 7.95 -16.80 2.91
N ILE A 177 7.32 -17.97 2.70
CA ILE A 177 7.99 -19.12 2.10
C ILE A 177 8.45 -18.81 0.66
N LYS A 178 7.62 -18.10 -0.11
CA LYS A 178 7.97 -17.72 -1.48
C LYS A 178 9.10 -16.70 -1.53
N LEU A 179 9.17 -15.76 -0.60
CA LEU A 179 10.29 -14.84 -0.50
C LEU A 179 11.59 -15.57 -0.16
N ASP A 180 11.55 -16.47 0.80
CA ASP A 180 12.72 -17.29 1.18
C ASP A 180 13.24 -18.10 -0.02
N LYS A 181 12.35 -18.76 -0.75
CA LYS A 181 12.73 -19.51 -1.95
C LYS A 181 13.28 -18.63 -3.06
N TRP A 182 12.72 -17.44 -3.23
CA TRP A 182 13.19 -16.48 -4.23
C TRP A 182 14.60 -15.99 -3.93
N VAL A 183 14.88 -15.69 -2.68
CA VAL A 183 16.20 -15.24 -2.22
C VAL A 183 17.21 -16.41 -2.23
N SER A 184 16.84 -17.55 -1.65
CA SER A 184 17.80 -18.64 -1.38
C SER A 184 18.04 -19.55 -2.60
N TYR A 185 17.03 -19.70 -3.46
CA TYR A 185 17.06 -20.68 -4.56
C TYR A 185 16.73 -20.08 -5.93
N THR A 186 16.57 -18.76 -6.04
CA THR A 186 16.11 -18.07 -7.28
C THR A 186 14.77 -18.56 -7.81
N ASP A 187 13.97 -19.28 -6.99
CA ASP A 187 12.63 -19.73 -7.32
C ASP A 187 11.68 -18.52 -7.32
N THR A 188 11.47 -17.98 -8.52
CA THR A 188 10.68 -16.75 -8.70
C THR A 188 9.23 -16.96 -8.26
N PRO A 189 8.70 -16.11 -7.37
CA PRO A 189 7.31 -16.20 -6.94
C PRO A 189 6.34 -15.88 -8.09
N PRO A 190 5.04 -16.21 -7.94
CA PRO A 190 4.04 -15.83 -8.93
C PRO A 190 4.13 -14.37 -9.31
N LYS A 191 3.72 -14.06 -10.55
CA LYS A 191 3.66 -12.66 -11.03
C LYS A 191 2.79 -11.82 -10.12
N SER A 192 3.06 -10.54 -10.08
CA SER A 192 2.25 -9.55 -9.36
C SER A 192 0.76 -9.68 -9.71
N CYS A 193 -0.08 -9.56 -8.70
CA CYS A 193 -1.53 -9.70 -8.81
C CYS A 193 -2.20 -8.56 -8.04
N HIS A 194 -2.67 -7.57 -8.76
CA HIS A 194 -3.29 -6.35 -8.25
C HIS A 194 -4.23 -5.73 -9.29
N PRO A 195 -5.09 -4.77 -8.94
CA PRO A 195 -5.87 -4.02 -9.91
C PRO A 195 -4.98 -3.36 -10.97
N SER A 196 -5.40 -3.39 -12.23
CA SER A 196 -4.61 -2.93 -13.38
C SER A 196 -5.43 -1.97 -14.23
N LEU A 197 -4.89 -0.79 -14.51
CA LEU A 197 -5.48 0.18 -15.43
C LEU A 197 -5.47 -0.34 -16.86
N ASN A 198 -4.36 -0.95 -17.27
CA ASN A 198 -4.20 -1.49 -18.62
C ASN A 198 -5.17 -2.65 -18.92
N LYS A 199 -5.61 -3.39 -17.89
CA LYS A 199 -6.59 -4.48 -18.01
C LYS A 199 -8.02 -4.03 -17.71
N GLY A 200 -8.23 -2.76 -17.35
CA GLY A 200 -9.54 -2.25 -16.98
C GLY A 200 -10.09 -2.78 -15.65
N THR A 201 -9.24 -3.37 -14.80
CA THR A 201 -9.63 -3.89 -13.48
C THR A 201 -9.34 -2.93 -12.33
N ALA A 202 -8.58 -1.85 -12.60
CA ALA A 202 -8.45 -0.70 -11.71
C ALA A 202 -9.35 0.42 -12.24
N VAL A 203 -10.21 0.96 -11.38
CA VAL A 203 -11.19 1.99 -11.73
C VAL A 203 -11.16 3.14 -10.73
N ASP A 204 -11.66 4.30 -11.13
CA ASP A 204 -11.88 5.40 -10.19
C ASP A 204 -12.90 4.99 -9.13
N SER A 205 -12.59 5.22 -7.86
CA SER A 205 -13.44 4.79 -6.75
C SER A 205 -14.86 5.35 -6.81
N ASN A 206 -15.04 6.58 -7.32
CA ASN A 206 -16.37 7.17 -7.49
C ASN A 206 -17.24 6.46 -8.54
N SER A 207 -16.62 5.83 -9.55
CA SER A 207 -17.36 5.12 -10.60
C SER A 207 -18.14 3.92 -10.06
N LEU A 208 -17.77 3.41 -8.90
CA LEU A 208 -18.42 2.27 -8.26
C LEU A 208 -19.72 2.63 -7.50
N ARG A 209 -19.99 3.92 -7.28
CA ARG A 209 -21.14 4.38 -6.50
C ARG A 209 -22.47 3.77 -6.96
N SER A 210 -22.71 3.70 -8.27
CA SER A 210 -23.92 3.13 -8.83
C SER A 210 -24.05 1.62 -8.60
N LYS A 211 -22.93 0.89 -8.58
CA LYS A 211 -22.93 -0.55 -8.32
C LYS A 211 -23.38 -0.87 -6.88
N PHE A 212 -22.95 -0.06 -5.90
CA PHE A 212 -23.33 -0.22 -4.50
C PHE A 212 -24.83 -0.06 -4.27
N SER A 213 -25.51 0.77 -5.05
CA SER A 213 -26.97 0.95 -4.90
C SER A 213 -27.80 -0.25 -5.35
N ASN A 214 -27.20 -1.24 -6.02
CA ASN A 214 -27.89 -2.44 -6.46
C ASN A 214 -28.11 -3.47 -5.35
N LEU A 215 -27.36 -3.38 -4.24
CA LEU A 215 -27.51 -4.27 -3.12
C LEU A 215 -28.23 -3.58 -1.94
N PRO A 216 -29.26 -4.20 -1.35
CA PRO A 216 -29.94 -3.64 -0.17
C PRO A 216 -29.00 -3.64 1.03
N HIS A 217 -29.15 -2.64 1.90
CA HIS A 217 -28.39 -2.48 3.15
C HIS A 217 -26.88 -2.27 2.99
N VAL A 218 -26.37 -2.09 1.77
CA VAL A 218 -24.99 -1.74 1.52
C VAL A 218 -24.88 -0.27 1.16
N ASN A 219 -23.99 0.44 1.82
CA ASN A 219 -23.79 1.87 1.59
C ASN A 219 -22.42 2.14 0.95
N PHE A 220 -22.44 2.97 -0.09
CA PHE A 220 -21.20 3.52 -0.61
C PHE A 220 -20.57 4.48 0.43
N PRO A 221 -19.25 4.47 0.63
CA PRO A 221 -18.60 5.37 1.60
C PRO A 221 -19.00 6.83 1.35
N PRO A 222 -19.47 7.56 2.37
CA PRO A 222 -19.85 8.97 2.21
C PRO A 222 -18.65 9.88 1.94
N ILE A 223 -17.48 9.48 2.43
CA ILE A 223 -16.21 10.19 2.25
C ILE A 223 -15.21 9.20 1.63
N LEU A 224 -14.64 9.60 0.49
CA LEU A 224 -13.54 8.89 -0.13
C LEU A 224 -12.23 9.58 0.23
N THR A 225 -11.36 8.86 0.89
CA THR A 225 -10.00 9.32 1.18
C THR A 225 -9.19 9.31 -0.10
N GLN A 226 -8.30 10.28 -0.25
CA GLN A 226 -7.34 10.34 -1.36
C GLN A 226 -6.00 10.80 -0.81
N ALA A 227 -4.95 10.19 -1.31
CA ALA A 227 -3.59 10.63 -1.05
C ALA A 227 -3.39 12.07 -1.56
N MET A 228 -2.66 12.87 -0.80
CA MET A 228 -2.40 14.27 -1.11
C MET A 228 -0.91 14.52 -1.29
N ARG A 229 -0.56 15.46 -2.15
CA ARG A 229 0.79 16.02 -2.17
C ARG A 229 0.98 16.80 -0.90
N LEU A 230 2.11 16.60 -0.25
CA LEU A 230 2.41 17.23 1.04
C LEU A 230 3.62 18.14 0.90
N ASN A 231 3.50 19.34 1.45
CA ASN A 231 4.60 20.28 1.55
C ASN A 231 5.10 20.32 3.00
N TYR A 232 6.30 19.80 3.21
CA TYR A 232 6.99 19.77 4.49
C TYR A 232 7.93 20.97 4.70
N GLY A 233 7.98 21.89 3.75
CA GLY A 233 8.88 23.05 3.73
C GLY A 233 10.03 22.92 2.73
N PRO A 234 10.84 23.97 2.59
CA PRO A 234 11.88 24.06 1.56
C PRO A 234 13.07 23.12 1.81
N GLU A 235 13.32 22.72 3.06
CA GLU A 235 14.49 21.91 3.43
C GLU A 235 14.21 20.41 3.47
N ILE A 236 13.05 19.94 2.97
CA ILE A 236 12.68 18.52 3.01
C ILE A 236 13.67 17.62 2.25
N GLU A 237 14.32 18.14 1.21
CA GLU A 237 15.33 17.39 0.44
C GLU A 237 16.64 17.21 1.25
N GLN A 238 16.87 18.01 2.29
CA GLN A 238 17.92 17.85 3.29
C GLN A 238 17.47 17.02 4.50
N ALA A 239 16.32 16.37 4.39
CA ALA A 239 15.68 15.61 5.46
C ALA A 239 15.30 16.46 6.68
N ILE A 240 14.94 17.73 6.49
CA ILE A 240 14.47 18.65 7.53
C ILE A 240 13.00 18.96 7.27
N VAL A 241 12.19 18.85 8.32
CA VAL A 241 10.77 19.21 8.30
C VAL A 241 10.62 20.62 8.89
N ASP A 242 10.24 21.57 8.04
CA ASP A 242 10.00 22.95 8.45
C ASP A 242 8.53 23.23 8.78
N ILE A 243 7.64 22.48 8.14
CA ILE A 243 6.19 22.63 8.30
C ILE A 243 5.61 21.32 8.84
N LEU A 244 5.12 21.38 10.08
CA LEU A 244 4.45 20.25 10.74
C LEU A 244 3.19 20.76 11.47
N PRO A 245 1.99 20.25 11.16
CA PRO A 245 1.69 19.26 10.11
C PRO A 245 2.03 19.78 8.70
N PRO A 246 2.39 18.89 7.76
CA PRO A 246 2.68 19.32 6.40
C PRO A 246 1.44 19.95 5.77
N MET A 247 1.65 20.91 4.88
CA MET A 247 0.56 21.54 4.15
C MET A 247 0.05 20.59 3.06
N ALA A 248 -1.24 20.32 3.06
CA ALA A 248 -1.89 19.53 2.02
C ALA A 248 -2.06 20.36 0.74
N LEU A 249 -1.67 19.79 -0.38
CA LEU A 249 -1.79 20.36 -1.71
C LEU A 249 -2.78 19.53 -2.56
N ASP A 250 -2.55 19.43 -3.87
CA ASP A 250 -3.39 18.67 -4.78
C ASP A 250 -3.41 17.18 -4.46
N LYS A 251 -4.55 16.56 -4.74
CA LYS A 251 -4.77 15.14 -4.55
C LYS A 251 -4.17 14.31 -5.70
N TYR A 252 -3.73 13.10 -5.37
CA TYR A 252 -3.46 12.07 -6.36
C TYR A 252 -4.75 11.37 -6.78
N HIS A 253 -4.77 10.78 -7.97
CA HIS A 253 -5.89 9.93 -8.38
C HIS A 253 -5.89 8.64 -7.55
N ALA A 254 -7.06 8.29 -7.02
CA ALA A 254 -7.29 7.07 -6.28
C ALA A 254 -7.97 6.04 -7.18
N PHE A 255 -7.34 4.88 -7.34
CA PHE A 255 -7.90 3.74 -8.04
C PHE A 255 -8.11 2.58 -7.08
N VAL A 256 -9.20 1.84 -7.31
CA VAL A 256 -9.57 0.63 -6.56
C VAL A 256 -9.79 -0.52 -7.54
N SER A 257 -9.90 -1.74 -7.04
CA SER A 257 -10.39 -2.84 -7.88
C SER A 257 -11.80 -2.54 -8.37
N ASP A 258 -12.10 -2.84 -9.63
CA ASP A 258 -13.50 -2.98 -10.04
C ASP A 258 -14.13 -4.17 -9.31
N ILE A 259 -15.46 -4.19 -9.26
CA ILE A 259 -16.25 -5.14 -8.50
C ILE A 259 -17.29 -5.83 -9.38
N ASP A 260 -17.63 -7.06 -9.03
CA ASP A 260 -18.70 -7.81 -9.65
C ASP A 260 -20.09 -7.37 -9.17
N GLN A 261 -21.12 -8.14 -9.50
CA GLN A 261 -22.51 -7.85 -9.13
C GLN A 261 -22.79 -8.02 -7.63
N ASP A 262 -21.96 -8.81 -6.92
CA ASP A 262 -22.04 -9.06 -5.48
C ASP A 262 -21.11 -8.16 -4.68
N LEU A 263 -20.52 -7.15 -5.34
CA LEU A 263 -19.56 -6.18 -4.82
C LEU A 263 -18.21 -6.78 -4.41
N ASN A 264 -17.89 -7.99 -4.86
CA ASN A 264 -16.56 -8.56 -4.66
C ASN A 264 -15.55 -7.96 -5.65
N GLU A 265 -14.35 -7.69 -5.16
CA GLU A 265 -13.25 -7.20 -5.99
C GLU A 265 -12.86 -8.25 -7.04
N ILE A 266 -12.76 -7.84 -8.32
CA ILE A 266 -12.43 -8.75 -9.43
C ILE A 266 -10.92 -8.89 -9.67
N ALA A 267 -10.10 -8.11 -8.98
CA ALA A 267 -8.65 -8.14 -9.14
C ALA A 267 -7.94 -8.34 -7.81
N GLY A 268 -6.83 -9.05 -7.83
CA GLY A 268 -6.06 -9.42 -6.66
C GLY A 268 -6.13 -10.91 -6.34
N ILE A 269 -5.57 -11.30 -5.22
CA ILE A 269 -5.61 -12.66 -4.71
C ILE A 269 -6.79 -12.78 -3.77
N THR A 270 -7.75 -13.63 -4.12
CA THR A 270 -8.95 -13.89 -3.33
C THR A 270 -8.82 -15.18 -2.53
N LEU A 271 -9.40 -15.20 -1.35
CA LEU A 271 -9.52 -16.40 -0.52
C LEU A 271 -10.85 -17.12 -0.80
N PRO A 272 -10.94 -18.44 -0.55
CA PRO A 272 -12.19 -19.19 -0.74
C PRO A 272 -13.39 -18.59 0.00
N ALA A 273 -13.17 -17.96 1.14
CA ALA A 273 -14.23 -17.26 1.89
C ALA A 273 -14.86 -16.08 1.11
N VAL A 274 -14.17 -15.54 0.12
CA VAL A 274 -14.66 -14.46 -0.77
C VAL A 274 -15.20 -15.04 -2.07
N THR A 275 -14.54 -16.05 -2.64
CA THR A 275 -14.90 -16.61 -3.95
C THR A 275 -16.04 -17.63 -3.90
N LEU A 276 -16.31 -18.21 -2.73
CA LEU A 276 -17.36 -19.20 -2.52
C LEU A 276 -18.19 -18.83 -1.29
N PRO A 277 -18.85 -17.65 -1.30
CA PRO A 277 -19.63 -17.21 -0.14
C PRO A 277 -20.86 -18.13 0.03
N LEU A 278 -21.17 -18.48 1.28
CA LEU A 278 -22.38 -19.21 1.63
C LEU A 278 -23.61 -18.29 1.77
N ALA A 279 -23.36 -17.00 1.94
CA ALA A 279 -24.36 -15.92 2.00
C ALA A 279 -23.71 -14.59 1.64
N THR A 280 -24.52 -13.69 1.15
CA THR A 280 -24.17 -12.28 0.93
C THR A 280 -24.76 -11.42 2.04
#